data_8482b33d71b47175104e073e403dbe79
#
_entry.id   8482b33d71b47175104e073e403dbe79
#
_cell.length_a   1.000
_cell.length_b   1.000
_cell.length_c   1.000
_cell.angle_alpha   90.00
_cell.angle_beta   90.00
_cell.angle_gamma   90.00
#
_symmetry.space_group_name_H-M   'P 1'
#
loop_
_entity.id
_entity.type
_entity.pdbx_description
1 polymer ?
#
loop_
_entity_poly.entity_id
_entity_poly.type
_entity_poly.pdbx_seq_one_letter_code
_entity_poly.pdbx_strand_id
1 'polypeptide(L)'
;MSYSFTEKKRIRKSFASRPSVLEVPSLLDIQLRSYEDFLQVNVKPAARSNNLGLQAAFTSIFPITSHNGFARLRFAGYELAEPEFDVAECQLRGLTYSSRLRAKIRLEIYDREAAQPETIKEIRENDVYMGEVPLMTEKGSFIVNGTERVIVSQLHRSPGIFFEHDKGKTCLLYTSDAADD
;
A
#
# COMPACT_ATOMS: atom_id res chain seq x y z
N MET A 1 19.14 -43.07 -3.53
CA MET A 1 20.50 -42.51 -3.63
C MET A 1 21.40 -43.56 -4.21
N SER A 2 21.97 -43.35 -5.40
CA SER A 2 22.94 -44.27 -5.97
C SER A 2 24.33 -43.83 -5.52
N TYR A 3 25.01 -44.68 -4.80
CA TYR A 3 26.43 -44.47 -4.47
C TYR A 3 27.28 -45.29 -5.47
N SER A 4 28.21 -44.61 -6.10
CA SER A 4 29.21 -45.30 -6.90
C SER A 4 30.44 -45.55 -6.01
N PHE A 5 30.70 -46.82 -5.69
CA PHE A 5 31.82 -47.26 -4.89
C PHE A 5 32.79 -48.03 -5.77
N THR A 6 34.02 -47.60 -5.84
CA THR A 6 35.16 -48.39 -6.33
C THR A 6 36.25 -48.38 -5.29
N GLU A 7 36.85 -49.53 -5.02
CA GLU A 7 37.80 -49.79 -3.90
C GLU A 7 38.95 -48.79 -3.77
N LYS A 8 39.27 -48.04 -4.79
CA LYS A 8 40.37 -47.04 -4.80
C LYS A 8 39.89 -45.61 -5.05
N LYS A 9 38.58 -45.34 -5.10
CA LYS A 9 38.05 -43.98 -5.35
C LYS A 9 37.26 -43.46 -4.16
N ARG A 10 37.41 -42.19 -3.85
CA ARG A 10 36.59 -41.52 -2.83
C ARG A 10 35.14 -41.66 -3.19
N ILE A 11 34.32 -42.01 -2.21
CA ILE A 11 32.85 -41.97 -2.32
C ILE A 11 32.45 -40.53 -2.58
N ARG A 12 31.90 -40.28 -3.76
CA ARG A 12 31.38 -38.96 -4.13
C ARG A 12 29.89 -38.95 -3.92
N LYS A 13 29.42 -38.04 -3.11
CA LYS A 13 28.01 -37.79 -2.91
C LYS A 13 27.54 -36.84 -4.00
N SER A 14 26.53 -37.24 -4.79
CA SER A 14 25.91 -36.36 -5.77
C SER A 14 24.93 -35.43 -5.06
N PHE A 15 25.06 -34.13 -5.29
CA PHE A 15 24.14 -33.12 -4.82
C PHE A 15 23.27 -32.57 -5.95
N ALA A 16 23.39 -33.13 -7.15
CA ALA A 16 22.80 -32.61 -8.37
C ALA A 16 21.24 -32.70 -8.39
N SER A 17 20.64 -33.58 -7.61
CA SER A 17 19.18 -33.74 -7.59
C SER A 17 18.74 -34.08 -6.17
N ARG A 18 18.63 -33.09 -5.33
CA ARG A 18 18.01 -33.25 -4.01
C ARG A 18 16.60 -32.68 -4.03
N PRO A 19 15.65 -33.38 -3.39
CA PRO A 19 14.33 -32.82 -3.22
C PRO A 19 14.47 -31.51 -2.42
N SER A 20 13.76 -30.50 -2.86
CA SER A 20 13.66 -29.23 -2.13
C SER A 20 13.10 -29.52 -0.74
N VAL A 21 13.79 -29.11 0.31
CA VAL A 21 13.34 -29.27 1.69
C VAL A 21 12.41 -28.14 2.09
N LEU A 22 12.58 -26.98 1.48
CA LEU A 22 11.77 -25.78 1.70
C LEU A 22 11.58 -25.11 0.33
N GLU A 23 10.36 -24.62 0.10
CA GLU A 23 10.12 -23.74 -1.03
C GLU A 23 10.83 -22.42 -0.80
N VAL A 24 11.49 -21.91 -1.83
CA VAL A 24 12.13 -20.60 -1.76
C VAL A 24 11.03 -19.54 -1.73
N PRO A 25 10.93 -18.72 -0.67
CA PRO A 25 9.94 -17.66 -0.63
C PRO A 25 10.18 -16.63 -1.74
N SER A 26 9.12 -15.99 -2.23
CA SER A 26 9.27 -14.91 -3.19
C SER A 26 10.03 -13.75 -2.55
N LEU A 27 11.17 -13.39 -3.12
CA LEU A 27 12.00 -12.29 -2.62
C LEU A 27 11.39 -10.91 -2.90
N LEU A 28 10.42 -10.86 -3.82
CA LEU A 28 9.68 -9.63 -4.18
C LEU A 28 8.35 -9.50 -3.42
N ASP A 29 8.01 -10.46 -2.58
CA ASP A 29 6.71 -10.52 -1.92
C ASP A 29 6.44 -9.30 -1.03
N ILE A 30 7.47 -8.80 -0.35
CA ILE A 30 7.38 -7.59 0.47
C ILE A 30 6.94 -6.39 -0.37
N GLN A 31 7.53 -6.23 -1.55
CA GLN A 31 7.23 -5.12 -2.45
C GLN A 31 5.79 -5.25 -3.00
N LEU A 32 5.47 -6.40 -3.55
CA LEU A 32 4.20 -6.66 -4.22
C LEU A 32 3.03 -6.58 -3.23
N ARG A 33 3.10 -7.32 -2.12
CA ARG A 33 2.01 -7.35 -1.13
C ARG A 33 1.78 -6.01 -0.47
N SER A 34 2.84 -5.29 -0.09
CA SER A 34 2.68 -3.98 0.55
C SER A 34 1.93 -3.00 -0.34
N TYR A 35 2.16 -3.06 -1.65
CA TYR A 35 1.48 -2.18 -2.59
C TYR A 35 0.07 -2.66 -2.94
N GLU A 36 -0.16 -3.96 -3.01
CA GLU A 36 -1.51 -4.54 -3.12
C GLU A 36 -2.36 -4.17 -1.90
N ASP A 37 -1.81 -4.28 -0.69
CA ASP A 37 -2.47 -3.88 0.55
C ASP A 37 -2.74 -2.38 0.60
N PHE A 38 -1.83 -1.57 0.06
CA PHE A 38 -2.02 -0.13 -0.04
C PHE A 38 -3.17 0.24 -0.99
N LEU A 39 -3.22 -0.35 -2.17
CA LEU A 39 -4.24 -0.04 -3.18
C LEU A 39 -5.54 -0.80 -2.99
N GLN A 40 -5.52 -2.01 -2.44
CA GLN A 40 -6.66 -2.92 -2.26
C GLN A 40 -7.56 -3.05 -3.52
N VAL A 41 -6.97 -3.02 -4.71
CA VAL A 41 -7.72 -3.03 -5.99
C VAL A 41 -8.44 -4.35 -6.20
N ASN A 42 -7.76 -5.46 -5.85
CA ASN A 42 -8.28 -6.82 -6.05
C ASN A 42 -9.40 -7.20 -5.07
N VAL A 43 -9.66 -6.33 -4.07
CA VAL A 43 -10.68 -6.55 -3.06
C VAL A 43 -11.95 -5.78 -3.43
N LYS A 44 -13.12 -6.43 -3.32
CA LYS A 44 -14.40 -5.74 -3.55
C LYS A 44 -14.54 -4.55 -2.61
N PRO A 45 -15.13 -3.42 -3.05
CA PRO A 45 -15.22 -2.19 -2.25
C PRO A 45 -15.78 -2.38 -0.85
N ALA A 46 -16.78 -3.25 -0.70
CA ALA A 46 -17.41 -3.55 0.59
C ALA A 46 -16.54 -4.40 1.54
N ALA A 47 -15.52 -5.09 1.02
CA ALA A 47 -14.65 -5.98 1.78
C ALA A 47 -13.27 -5.37 2.06
N ARG A 48 -13.02 -4.13 1.61
CA ARG A 48 -11.77 -3.43 1.84
C ARG A 48 -11.56 -3.13 3.31
N SER A 49 -10.34 -3.29 3.79
CA SER A 49 -9.97 -2.96 5.16
C SER A 49 -9.89 -1.45 5.35
N ASN A 50 -10.65 -0.93 6.31
CA ASN A 50 -10.65 0.51 6.64
C ASN A 50 -9.36 0.97 7.37
N ASN A 51 -8.49 0.04 7.75
CA ASN A 51 -7.28 0.33 8.51
C ASN A 51 -6.01 0.30 7.66
N LEU A 52 -6.12 0.05 6.36
CA LEU A 52 -4.97 -0.11 5.47
C LEU A 52 -5.02 0.84 4.28
N GLY A 53 -3.86 1.38 3.93
CA GLY A 53 -3.57 2.09 2.69
C GLY A 53 -4.51 3.26 2.37
N LEU A 54 -4.91 3.36 1.11
CA LEU A 54 -5.79 4.42 0.61
C LEU A 54 -7.16 4.44 1.29
N GLN A 55 -7.71 3.27 1.60
CA GLN A 55 -9.00 3.17 2.28
C GLN A 55 -8.93 3.82 3.66
N ALA A 56 -7.87 3.56 4.44
CA ALA A 56 -7.65 4.17 5.74
C ALA A 56 -7.50 5.69 5.62
N ALA A 57 -6.77 6.18 4.62
CA ALA A 57 -6.58 7.60 4.39
C ALA A 57 -7.91 8.32 4.12
N PHE A 58 -8.76 7.76 3.26
CA PHE A 58 -10.08 8.34 3.00
C PHE A 58 -10.99 8.25 4.21
N THR A 59 -11.07 7.11 4.88
CA THR A 59 -11.95 6.95 6.04
C THR A 59 -11.54 7.80 7.23
N SER A 60 -10.27 8.19 7.35
CA SER A 60 -9.82 9.10 8.43
C SER A 60 -10.28 10.54 8.23
N ILE A 61 -10.49 10.97 6.99
CA ILE A 61 -10.89 12.34 6.65
C ILE A 61 -12.41 12.46 6.60
N PHE A 62 -13.08 11.46 6.05
CA PHE A 62 -14.54 11.47 5.93
C PHE A 62 -15.23 10.83 7.15
N PRO A 63 -16.40 11.32 7.55
CA PRO A 63 -17.24 12.32 6.90
C PRO A 63 -16.81 13.77 7.19
N ILE A 64 -16.93 14.63 6.17
CA ILE A 64 -16.72 16.06 6.31
C ILE A 64 -18.09 16.74 6.43
N THR A 65 -18.32 17.44 7.54
CA THR A 65 -19.53 18.20 7.79
C THR A 65 -19.33 19.69 7.52
N SER A 66 -20.32 20.33 6.90
CA SER A 66 -20.29 21.77 6.71
C SER A 66 -20.36 22.49 8.07
N HIS A 67 -19.83 23.70 8.13
CA HIS A 67 -19.86 24.52 9.34
C HIS A 67 -21.30 24.68 9.92
N ASN A 68 -22.29 24.77 9.06
CA ASN A 68 -23.67 24.94 9.44
C ASN A 68 -24.42 23.62 9.72
N GLY A 69 -23.77 22.47 9.59
CA GLY A 69 -24.34 21.14 9.82
C GLY A 69 -25.37 20.65 8.77
N PHE A 70 -25.65 21.44 7.71
CA PHE A 70 -26.71 21.11 6.74
C PHE A 70 -26.24 20.27 5.57
N ALA A 71 -24.96 20.07 5.42
CA ALA A 71 -24.38 19.23 4.38
C ALA A 71 -23.30 18.34 4.97
N ARG A 72 -23.27 17.08 4.53
CA ARG A 72 -22.26 16.11 4.92
C ARG A 72 -21.75 15.41 3.68
N LEU A 73 -20.43 15.40 3.52
CA LEU A 73 -19.76 14.61 2.50
C LEU A 73 -19.36 13.27 3.09
N ARG A 74 -19.78 12.19 2.45
CA ARG A 74 -19.37 10.82 2.80
C ARG A 74 -18.56 10.19 1.68
N PHE A 75 -17.59 9.43 2.07
CA PHE A 75 -16.84 8.60 1.17
C PHE A 75 -17.58 7.27 0.95
N ALA A 76 -17.85 6.91 -0.30
CA ALA A 76 -18.54 5.67 -0.65
C ALA A 76 -17.56 4.59 -1.17
N GLY A 77 -16.43 5.01 -1.73
CA GLY A 77 -15.42 4.11 -2.27
C GLY A 77 -14.50 4.81 -3.24
N TYR A 78 -13.52 4.08 -3.76
CA TYR A 78 -12.66 4.55 -4.84
C TYR A 78 -12.50 3.47 -5.90
N GLU A 79 -12.17 3.92 -7.09
CA GLU A 79 -11.89 3.08 -8.24
C GLU A 79 -10.62 3.58 -8.93
N LEU A 80 -9.81 2.64 -9.39
CA LEU A 80 -8.68 2.89 -10.27
C LEU A 80 -9.09 2.52 -11.69
N ALA A 81 -8.93 3.44 -12.62
CA ALA A 81 -9.17 3.19 -14.03
C ALA A 81 -8.07 2.28 -14.61
N GLU A 82 -8.32 1.69 -15.75
CA GLU A 82 -7.26 1.01 -16.49
C GLU A 82 -6.17 2.01 -16.90
N PRO A 83 -4.89 1.62 -16.89
CA PRO A 83 -3.81 2.46 -17.32
C PRO A 83 -3.99 2.81 -18.81
N GLU A 84 -3.67 4.04 -19.18
CA GLU A 84 -3.83 4.53 -20.55
C GLU A 84 -2.78 3.95 -21.51
N PHE A 85 -1.58 3.68 -20.98
CA PHE A 85 -0.45 3.14 -21.73
C PHE A 85 0.13 1.91 -21.03
N ASP A 86 0.66 0.99 -21.81
CA ASP A 86 1.40 -0.15 -21.33
C ASP A 86 2.79 0.23 -20.80
N VAL A 87 3.41 -0.64 -20.03
CA VAL A 87 4.74 -0.45 -19.44
C VAL A 87 5.79 -0.13 -20.49
N ALA A 88 5.80 -0.88 -21.61
CA ALA A 88 6.75 -0.68 -22.69
C ALA A 88 6.57 0.68 -23.39
N GLU A 89 5.32 1.10 -23.57
CA GLU A 89 5.00 2.38 -24.18
C GLU A 89 5.35 3.55 -23.27
N CYS A 90 5.13 3.43 -21.97
CA CYS A 90 5.53 4.42 -20.98
C CYS A 90 7.05 4.61 -20.96
N GLN A 91 7.82 3.53 -21.05
CA GLN A 91 9.29 3.60 -21.14
C GLN A 91 9.75 4.29 -22.43
N LEU A 92 9.15 3.94 -23.57
CA LEU A 92 9.51 4.52 -24.87
C LEU A 92 9.18 6.02 -24.97
N ARG A 93 8.03 6.42 -24.44
CA ARG A 93 7.54 7.81 -24.50
C ARG A 93 8.06 8.69 -23.36
N GLY A 94 8.74 8.13 -22.35
CA GLY A 94 9.17 8.87 -21.17
C GLY A 94 8.03 9.25 -20.24
N LEU A 95 6.96 8.44 -20.20
CA LEU A 95 5.78 8.67 -19.37
C LEU A 95 5.86 7.85 -18.07
N THR A 96 4.98 8.20 -17.11
CA THR A 96 4.80 7.44 -15.88
C THR A 96 3.70 6.42 -16.07
N TYR A 97 3.97 5.17 -15.69
CA TYR A 97 2.95 4.12 -15.67
C TYR A 97 2.02 4.34 -14.49
N SER A 98 0.87 4.92 -14.73
CA SER A 98 -0.09 5.36 -13.70
C SER A 98 -1.53 5.02 -14.07
N SER A 99 -2.38 5.03 -13.08
CA SER A 99 -3.81 4.88 -13.22
C SER A 99 -4.53 6.08 -12.61
N ARG A 100 -5.65 6.46 -13.20
CA ARG A 100 -6.50 7.54 -12.70
C ARG A 100 -7.30 7.06 -11.50
N LEU A 101 -7.11 7.72 -10.37
CA LEU A 101 -7.87 7.49 -9.14
C LEU A 101 -9.15 8.34 -9.14
N ARG A 102 -10.29 7.69 -9.00
CA ARG A 102 -11.59 8.34 -8.80
C ARG A 102 -12.15 7.93 -7.46
N ALA A 103 -12.61 8.91 -6.69
CA ALA A 103 -13.30 8.68 -5.44
C ALA A 103 -14.80 8.92 -5.62
N LYS A 104 -15.60 7.97 -5.21
CA LYS A 104 -17.06 8.09 -5.18
C LYS A 104 -17.45 8.78 -3.90
N ILE A 105 -17.96 9.99 -4.03
CA ILE A 105 -18.32 10.86 -2.92
C ILE A 105 -19.84 11.10 -2.94
N ARG A 106 -20.45 10.94 -1.77
CA ARG A 106 -21.86 11.17 -1.53
C ARG A 106 -22.02 12.45 -0.73
N LEU A 107 -22.77 13.41 -1.29
CA LEU A 107 -23.22 14.62 -0.62
C LEU A 107 -24.63 14.42 -0.09
N GLU A 108 -24.77 14.48 1.22
CA GLU A 108 -26.07 14.46 1.92
C GLU A 108 -26.42 15.90 2.33
N ILE A 109 -27.58 16.36 1.90
CA ILE A 109 -28.11 17.69 2.24
C ILE A 109 -29.28 17.48 3.18
N TYR A 110 -29.21 18.10 4.36
CA TYR A 110 -30.24 18.01 5.40
C TYR A 110 -31.24 19.15 5.31
N ASP A 111 -32.49 18.86 5.69
CA ASP A 111 -33.52 19.87 5.70
C ASP A 111 -33.46 20.72 6.99
N ARG A 112 -33.54 22.03 6.82
CA ARG A 112 -33.55 23.01 7.93
C ARG A 112 -34.86 23.08 8.71
N GLU A 113 -35.95 22.74 8.03
CA GLU A 113 -37.30 22.93 8.55
C GLU A 113 -37.94 21.66 9.11
N ALA A 114 -37.20 20.53 8.99
CA ALA A 114 -37.69 19.25 9.47
C ALA A 114 -37.65 19.17 11.00
N ALA A 115 -38.66 18.56 11.58
CA ALA A 115 -38.80 18.35 13.02
C ALA A 115 -37.71 17.47 13.61
N GLN A 116 -36.99 16.72 12.76
CA GLN A 116 -35.82 15.93 13.13
C GLN A 116 -34.56 16.45 12.40
N PRO A 117 -33.48 16.74 13.13
CA PRO A 117 -32.28 17.40 12.58
C PRO A 117 -31.49 16.55 11.55
N GLU A 118 -31.85 15.30 11.34
CA GLU A 118 -31.14 14.37 10.41
C GLU A 118 -32.01 13.98 9.20
N THR A 119 -33.08 14.71 8.90
CA THR A 119 -33.90 14.42 7.71
C THR A 119 -33.13 14.82 6.45
N ILE A 120 -32.79 13.83 5.63
CA ILE A 120 -32.08 14.04 4.38
C ILE A 120 -33.07 14.57 3.34
N LYS A 121 -32.77 15.75 2.78
CA LYS A 121 -33.56 16.37 1.72
C LYS A 121 -33.12 15.86 0.34
N GLU A 122 -31.83 15.74 0.13
CA GLU A 122 -31.26 15.35 -1.16
C GLU A 122 -29.96 14.59 -0.96
N ILE A 123 -29.73 13.59 -1.82
CA ILE A 123 -28.46 12.84 -1.89
C ILE A 123 -27.94 12.98 -3.31
N ARG A 124 -26.69 13.42 -3.45
CA ARG A 124 -25.96 13.47 -4.73
C ARG A 124 -24.72 12.61 -4.62
N GLU A 125 -24.55 11.72 -5.58
CA GLU A 125 -23.32 10.92 -5.72
C GLU A 125 -22.59 11.31 -7.00
N ASN A 126 -21.29 11.55 -6.87
CA ASN A 126 -20.43 11.86 -8.00
C ASN A 126 -19.08 11.14 -7.85
N ASP A 127 -18.53 10.76 -9.00
CA ASP A 127 -17.15 10.28 -9.09
C ASP A 127 -16.23 11.47 -9.28
N VAL A 128 -15.39 11.71 -8.28
CA VAL A 128 -14.46 12.84 -8.26
C VAL A 128 -13.07 12.34 -8.65
N TYR A 129 -12.46 12.96 -9.64
CA TYR A 129 -11.08 12.72 -10.00
C TYR A 129 -10.14 13.26 -8.93
N MET A 130 -9.33 12.38 -8.35
CA MET A 130 -8.40 12.72 -7.25
C MET A 130 -6.96 12.90 -7.73
N GLY A 131 -6.62 12.35 -8.88
CA GLY A 131 -5.28 12.38 -9.41
C GLY A 131 -4.88 11.06 -10.05
N GLU A 132 -3.60 10.92 -10.32
CA GLU A 132 -3.00 9.70 -10.85
C GLU A 132 -2.15 9.02 -9.78
N VAL A 133 -2.25 7.70 -9.74
CA VAL A 133 -1.48 6.85 -8.84
C VAL A 133 -0.55 5.99 -9.69
N PRO A 134 0.77 6.01 -9.46
CA PRO A 134 1.67 5.14 -10.19
C PRO A 134 1.35 3.68 -9.89
N LEU A 135 1.45 2.83 -10.91
CA LEU A 135 1.20 1.39 -10.76
C LEU A 135 2.52 0.64 -10.67
N MET A 136 2.53 -0.40 -9.85
CA MET A 136 3.65 -1.31 -9.73
C MET A 136 3.60 -2.34 -10.85
N THR A 137 4.74 -2.65 -11.44
CA THR A 137 4.89 -3.74 -12.40
C THR A 137 4.93 -5.10 -11.69
N GLU A 138 4.78 -6.20 -12.44
CA GLU A 138 4.91 -7.56 -11.90
C GLU A 138 6.30 -7.83 -11.26
N LYS A 139 7.31 -7.06 -11.65
CA LYS A 139 8.68 -7.14 -11.11
C LYS A 139 8.87 -6.35 -9.81
N GLY A 140 7.82 -5.69 -9.30
CA GLY A 140 7.91 -4.86 -8.10
C GLY A 140 8.57 -3.50 -8.32
N SER A 141 8.65 -3.04 -9.57
CA SER A 141 9.21 -1.74 -9.96
C SER A 141 8.12 -0.74 -10.37
N PHE A 142 8.48 0.54 -10.42
CA PHE A 142 7.64 1.62 -10.94
C PHE A 142 8.32 2.24 -12.16
N ILE A 143 7.51 2.65 -13.13
CA ILE A 143 8.00 3.43 -14.27
C ILE A 143 7.62 4.89 -14.03
N VAL A 144 8.62 5.71 -13.81
CA VAL A 144 8.46 7.15 -13.57
C VAL A 144 9.24 7.93 -14.61
N ASN A 145 8.54 8.71 -15.44
CA ASN A 145 9.14 9.45 -16.56
C ASN A 145 9.98 8.56 -17.48
N GLY A 146 9.49 7.36 -17.77
CA GLY A 146 10.17 6.37 -18.61
C GLY A 146 11.33 5.62 -17.92
N THR A 147 11.68 5.96 -16.70
CA THR A 147 12.76 5.31 -15.95
C THR A 147 12.19 4.30 -14.98
N GLU A 148 12.75 3.09 -14.98
CA GLU A 148 12.38 2.06 -14.02
C GLU A 148 13.02 2.33 -12.66
N ARG A 149 12.21 2.36 -11.61
CA ARG A 149 12.62 2.64 -10.23
C ARG A 149 12.06 1.61 -9.28
N VAL A 150 12.79 1.33 -8.22
CA VAL A 150 12.38 0.41 -7.16
C VAL A 150 12.45 1.15 -5.81
N ILE A 151 11.43 0.94 -4.99
CA ILE A 151 11.43 1.42 -3.61
C ILE A 151 12.13 0.36 -2.76
N VAL A 152 13.21 0.73 -2.10
CA VAL A 152 13.97 -0.17 -1.24
C VAL A 152 13.48 -0.04 0.19
N SER A 153 13.11 -1.17 0.80
CA SER A 153 12.72 -1.19 2.22
C SER A 153 13.93 -0.88 3.11
N GLN A 154 13.77 0.07 4.02
CA GLN A 154 14.80 0.47 4.98
C GLN A 154 14.43 -0.01 6.38
N LEU A 155 15.44 -0.52 7.09
CA LEU A 155 15.31 -0.81 8.51
C LEU A 155 15.82 0.39 9.31
N HIS A 156 14.94 0.97 10.11
CA HIS A 156 15.32 2.05 11.01
C HIS A 156 14.72 1.80 12.41
N ARG A 157 15.23 2.50 13.40
CA ARG A 157 14.62 2.50 14.73
C ARG A 157 13.22 3.09 14.67
N SER A 158 12.28 2.44 15.37
CA SER A 158 10.96 3.05 15.54
C SER A 158 11.07 4.36 16.31
N PRO A 159 10.31 5.40 15.94
CA PRO A 159 10.21 6.61 16.74
C PRO A 159 9.80 6.26 18.18
N GLY A 160 10.45 6.85 19.15
CA GLY A 160 10.15 6.56 20.54
C GLY A 160 11.25 7.03 21.50
N ILE A 161 11.05 6.72 22.76
CA ILE A 161 11.98 7.03 23.83
C ILE A 161 12.62 5.71 24.28
N PHE A 162 13.94 5.68 24.24
CA PHE A 162 14.72 4.53 24.72
C PHE A 162 15.42 4.91 26.01
N PHE A 163 15.21 4.08 27.04
CA PHE A 163 15.86 4.23 28.32
C PHE A 163 17.00 3.23 28.44
N GLU A 164 18.20 3.68 28.61
CA GLU A 164 19.37 2.87 28.83
C GLU A 164 19.93 3.16 30.23
N HIS A 165 20.20 2.13 31.01
CA HIS A 165 20.69 2.23 32.38
C HIS A 165 22.06 1.60 32.49
N ASP A 166 23.05 2.40 32.81
CA ASP A 166 24.43 1.96 33.01
C ASP A 166 24.73 1.78 34.51
N LYS A 167 24.06 0.78 35.12
CA LYS A 167 24.25 0.31 36.52
C LYS A 167 24.67 1.40 37.55
N GLY A 168 24.03 2.56 37.47
CA GLY A 168 24.15 3.62 38.46
C GLY A 168 25.14 4.76 38.13
N LYS A 169 25.73 4.79 36.92
CA LYS A 169 26.63 5.91 36.55
C LYS A 169 25.93 7.03 35.80
N THR A 170 25.06 6.71 34.86
CA THR A 170 24.30 7.71 34.09
C THR A 170 23.01 7.08 33.54
N CYS A 171 21.91 7.84 33.59
CA CYS A 171 20.69 7.46 32.88
C CYS A 171 20.72 8.18 31.52
N LEU A 172 20.87 7.44 30.43
CA LEU A 172 20.84 7.98 29.08
C LEU A 172 19.44 7.83 28.52
N LEU A 173 18.85 8.95 28.13
CA LEU A 173 17.56 9.04 27.47
C LEU A 173 17.81 9.33 26.00
N TYR A 174 17.44 8.42 25.12
CA TYR A 174 17.49 8.62 23.68
C TYR A 174 16.09 8.81 23.12
N THR A 175 15.87 9.90 22.40
CA THR A 175 14.66 10.13 21.61
C THR A 175 15.01 9.96 20.14
N SER A 176 14.24 9.16 19.41
CA SER A 176 14.28 9.17 17.95
C SER A 176 12.98 9.78 17.45
N ASP A 177 13.09 10.80 16.62
CA ASP A 177 11.97 11.48 15.99
C ASP A 177 11.82 11.00 14.54
N ALA A 178 10.58 10.80 14.09
CA ALA A 178 10.29 10.45 12.70
C ALA A 178 10.42 11.64 11.74
N ALA A 179 10.70 12.83 12.26
CA ALA A 179 10.79 14.05 11.47
C ALA A 179 12.23 14.36 10.97
N ASP A 180 13.22 13.53 11.32
CA ASP A 180 14.61 13.70 10.89
C ASP A 180 14.97 12.95 9.59
N ASP A 181 13.97 12.46 8.82
CA ASP A 181 14.14 11.80 7.51
C ASP A 181 13.76 12.71 6.34
#